data_c42469fc414444937150ca441d666e61
#
_entry.id   c42469fc414444937150ca441d666e61
#
_cell.length_a   1.000
_cell.length_b   1.000
_cell.length_c   1.000
_cell.angle_alpha   90.00
_cell.angle_beta   90.00
_cell.angle_gamma   90.00
#
_symmetry.space_group_name_H-M   'P 1'
#
loop_
_entity.id
_entity.type
_entity.pdbx_description
1 polymer ?
#
loop_
_entity_poly.entity_id
_entity_poly.type
_entity_poly.pdbx_seq_one_letter_code
_entity_poly.pdbx_strand_id
1 'polypeptide(L)'
;VTGRPEARSPAPSPQPWRGAGHTPPPPHRVVLTITLGGVPQLRLALNQIDSRVGDIAGNADSVVRWTRHSAEQGAHLVAFPEMVLTGYPVEDLALRSSFVEASRAALRSLAARLADEGFGELPVVLGYLDRSESDLPKFGRPAGSPRNAGAVLHRGEVLLTYAKHHLPNYGVFDEFRYFVPGDTMPVLRVHGVDVALAICEDLWQDGGRVPAARSAKAGLLLSINASPYERDKDDTRLELVRKRAQEAGCTTAYLAMVGGQDELVFDGDSIVVDRNGEVIARAPQFTEGCVVLDLDLPAALADAPVGVVDDGLRIDRVVLSEAPLPPYEAELTGAYADRLDDDEEMYSALVVGLRAYVEKNGFSSVLIGLSGGIDSALVAALACDAVGAANVYGVAMPSKYSSDHSIGDAAELAKRTGLNFRTVPIAPMFDAYMDSLGLTGLAEENLQSRLRGTMLMAISNQEGHIVLAPGNKSELAVGYSTLYGDSVGAYGPIKDVYKTSIFRLAEWRNRAAAERGQTPPIPENSITKPPSAELRPGQIDTDSLPDYPVLDAVLAMYVDRDSGADTIVAAGYDAELVTRVLRMVDTAEYKRRQYPPGTKISAKGFGKDRRLPITNGWRESV
;
A
#
# COMPACT_ATOMS: atom_id res chain seq x y z
N VAL A 1 25.64 5.27 26.53
CA VAL A 1 26.78 4.35 26.28
C VAL A 1 26.76 4.05 24.80
N THR A 2 27.75 4.57 24.10
CA THR A 2 27.93 4.53 22.66
C THR A 2 28.54 3.19 22.26
N GLY A 3 27.83 2.39 21.49
CA GLY A 3 28.36 1.26 20.75
C GLY A 3 27.74 1.29 19.35
N ARG A 4 28.54 1.65 18.34
CA ARG A 4 28.17 1.47 16.93
C ARG A 4 28.11 -0.02 16.63
N PRO A 5 27.06 -0.55 16.01
CA PRO A 5 27.11 -1.91 15.45
C PRO A 5 27.90 -1.89 14.14
N GLU A 6 28.79 -2.87 14.01
CA GLU A 6 29.53 -3.16 12.78
C GLU A 6 28.59 -3.53 11.64
N ALA A 7 28.93 -3.08 10.44
CA ALA A 7 28.23 -3.39 9.20
C ALA A 7 28.20 -4.92 8.98
N ARG A 8 27.02 -5.51 9.08
CA ARG A 8 26.78 -6.90 8.66
C ARG A 8 26.54 -6.93 7.15
N SER A 9 27.15 -7.91 6.51
CA SER A 9 26.94 -8.25 5.10
C SER A 9 25.45 -8.39 4.77
N PRO A 10 24.99 -7.97 3.59
CA PRO A 10 23.61 -8.10 3.19
C PRO A 10 23.19 -9.57 3.15
N ALA A 11 22.03 -9.86 3.70
CA ALA A 11 21.38 -11.15 3.59
C ALA A 11 21.13 -11.50 2.11
N PRO A 12 21.15 -12.78 1.73
CA PRO A 12 20.86 -13.18 0.36
C PRO A 12 19.42 -12.78 0.01
N SER A 13 19.27 -12.15 -1.14
CA SER A 13 17.97 -11.79 -1.71
C SER A 13 17.06 -13.02 -1.79
N PRO A 14 15.77 -12.91 -1.43
CA PRO A 14 14.80 -13.98 -1.64
C PRO A 14 14.74 -14.30 -3.13
N GLN A 15 14.82 -15.58 -3.45
CA GLN A 15 14.71 -16.05 -4.83
C GLN A 15 13.31 -15.67 -5.37
N PRO A 16 13.21 -15.22 -6.63
CA PRO A 16 11.94 -14.89 -7.22
C PRO A 16 11.06 -16.15 -7.29
N TRP A 17 9.83 -15.97 -6.93
CA TRP A 17 8.77 -16.97 -7.00
C TRP A 17 8.68 -17.51 -8.43
N ARG A 18 8.99 -18.78 -8.65
CA ARG A 18 8.80 -19.43 -9.95
C ARG A 18 7.38 -20.00 -9.96
N GLY A 19 6.47 -19.31 -10.67
CA GLY A 19 5.17 -19.84 -11.02
C GLY A 19 5.30 -21.12 -11.86
N ALA A 20 4.40 -22.06 -11.61
CA ALA A 20 4.29 -23.30 -12.37
C ALA A 20 3.95 -22.99 -13.83
N GLY A 21 4.64 -23.63 -14.75
CA GLY A 21 4.51 -23.43 -16.18
C GLY A 21 3.11 -23.73 -16.70
N HIS A 22 2.54 -22.77 -17.38
CA HIS A 22 1.39 -22.96 -18.27
C HIS A 22 1.86 -22.92 -19.72
N THR A 23 1.35 -23.84 -20.49
CA THR A 23 1.51 -23.93 -21.95
C THR A 23 0.98 -22.66 -22.62
N PRO A 24 1.68 -22.09 -23.60
CA PRO A 24 1.23 -20.87 -24.29
C PRO A 24 -0.04 -21.14 -25.13
N PRO A 25 -0.92 -20.13 -25.23
CA PRO A 25 -2.08 -20.20 -26.14
C PRO A 25 -1.63 -20.15 -27.61
N PRO A 26 -2.50 -20.58 -28.54
CA PRO A 26 -2.15 -20.74 -29.96
C PRO A 26 -1.90 -19.36 -30.62
N PRO A 27 -1.09 -19.31 -31.68
CA PRO A 27 -0.65 -18.05 -32.29
C PRO A 27 -1.79 -17.32 -32.98
N HIS A 28 -1.97 -16.06 -32.64
CA HIS A 28 -2.88 -15.15 -33.31
C HIS A 28 -2.34 -14.77 -34.70
N ARG A 29 -3.27 -14.67 -35.64
CA ARG A 29 -3.09 -14.34 -37.05
C ARG A 29 -2.21 -13.09 -37.24
N VAL A 30 -1.13 -13.27 -37.97
CA VAL A 30 -0.32 -12.16 -38.53
C VAL A 30 -1.16 -11.47 -39.61
N VAL A 31 -1.56 -10.23 -39.36
CA VAL A 31 -2.03 -9.32 -40.41
C VAL A 31 -0.80 -8.54 -40.89
N LEU A 32 -0.33 -8.89 -42.07
CA LEU A 32 0.71 -8.10 -42.76
C LEU A 32 0.10 -6.75 -43.16
N THR A 33 0.40 -5.70 -42.44
CA THR A 33 0.17 -4.31 -42.87
C THR A 33 1.49 -3.78 -43.44
N ILE A 34 1.52 -3.57 -44.77
CA ILE A 34 2.65 -2.89 -45.43
C ILE A 34 2.58 -1.42 -45.04
N THR A 35 3.47 -0.96 -44.18
CA THR A 35 3.62 0.46 -43.83
C THR A 35 4.82 1.02 -44.56
N LEU A 36 4.55 1.92 -45.47
CA LEU A 36 5.54 2.86 -46.07
C LEU A 36 5.79 3.98 -45.06
N GLY A 37 6.97 4.00 -44.43
CA GLY A 37 7.38 4.95 -43.41
C GLY A 37 7.17 4.35 -41.99
N GLY A 38 8.27 3.87 -41.36
CA GLY A 38 8.20 3.24 -40.03
C GLY A 38 7.57 4.17 -38.99
N VAL A 39 6.61 3.66 -38.24
CA VAL A 39 6.09 4.33 -37.04
C VAL A 39 7.22 4.41 -36.03
N PRO A 40 7.47 5.59 -35.40
CA PRO A 40 8.52 5.69 -34.39
C PRO A 40 8.29 4.70 -33.26
N GLN A 41 9.36 4.02 -32.87
CA GLN A 41 9.35 3.06 -31.77
C GLN A 41 10.04 3.65 -30.54
N LEU A 42 9.48 3.38 -29.37
CA LEU A 42 10.05 3.77 -28.09
C LEU A 42 10.07 2.57 -27.14
N ARG A 43 11.27 2.17 -26.70
CA ARG A 43 11.40 1.16 -25.63
C ARG A 43 11.29 1.85 -24.27
N LEU A 44 10.17 1.63 -23.61
CA LEU A 44 9.83 2.19 -22.30
C LEU A 44 10.14 1.18 -21.19
N ALA A 45 10.85 1.62 -20.14
CA ALA A 45 11.05 0.86 -18.92
C ALA A 45 10.27 1.49 -17.76
N LEU A 46 9.34 0.76 -17.19
CA LEU A 46 8.54 1.13 -16.02
C LEU A 46 9.06 0.38 -14.80
N ASN A 47 9.72 1.08 -13.88
CA ASN A 47 10.31 0.50 -12.67
C ASN A 47 9.31 0.64 -11.50
N GLN A 48 8.58 -0.42 -11.22
CA GLN A 48 7.66 -0.56 -10.09
C GLN A 48 8.46 -0.95 -8.86
N ILE A 49 8.82 0.03 -8.02
CA ILE A 49 9.73 -0.20 -6.88
C ILE A 49 9.16 0.34 -5.58
N ASP A 50 9.63 -0.22 -4.46
CA ASP A 50 9.40 0.32 -3.13
C ASP A 50 10.37 1.47 -2.83
N SER A 51 9.92 2.43 -2.06
CA SER A 51 10.74 3.51 -1.53
C SER A 51 10.42 3.73 -0.05
N ARG A 52 11.43 4.13 0.72
CA ARG A 52 11.27 4.42 2.15
C ARG A 52 11.24 5.91 2.38
N VAL A 53 10.23 6.39 3.08
CA VAL A 53 10.14 7.81 3.43
C VAL A 53 11.35 8.25 4.26
N GLY A 54 12.03 9.30 3.77
CA GLY A 54 13.20 9.90 4.44
C GLY A 54 14.54 9.23 4.12
N ASP A 55 14.58 8.05 3.53
CA ASP A 55 15.82 7.39 3.11
C ASP A 55 16.25 7.82 1.71
N ILE A 56 16.54 9.11 1.56
CA ILE A 56 16.88 9.72 0.27
C ILE A 56 18.08 9.03 -0.41
N ALA A 57 19.07 8.62 0.38
CA ALA A 57 20.27 7.96 -0.16
C ALA A 57 19.95 6.54 -0.66
N GLY A 58 19.27 5.72 0.15
CA GLY A 58 18.86 4.36 -0.25
C GLY A 58 17.91 4.35 -1.44
N ASN A 59 16.98 5.32 -1.49
CA ASN A 59 16.08 5.49 -2.62
C ASN A 59 16.86 5.87 -3.90
N ALA A 60 17.83 6.77 -3.82
CA ALA A 60 18.71 7.12 -4.95
C ALA A 60 19.53 5.91 -5.44
N ASP A 61 20.07 5.09 -4.53
CA ASP A 61 20.76 3.84 -4.86
C ASP A 61 19.84 2.86 -5.59
N SER A 62 18.58 2.77 -5.18
CA SER A 62 17.56 1.96 -5.86
C SER A 62 17.28 2.47 -7.27
N VAL A 63 17.14 3.78 -7.46
CA VAL A 63 16.96 4.39 -8.80
C VAL A 63 18.15 4.05 -9.72
N VAL A 64 19.39 4.18 -9.24
CA VAL A 64 20.57 3.82 -10.03
C VAL A 64 20.59 2.33 -10.39
N ARG A 65 20.32 1.44 -9.43
CA ARG A 65 20.26 0.00 -9.65
C ARG A 65 19.25 -0.39 -10.74
N TRP A 66 18.05 0.14 -10.64
CA TRP A 66 16.98 -0.15 -11.60
C TRP A 66 17.15 0.56 -12.94
N THR A 67 17.80 1.74 -12.99
CA THR A 67 18.22 2.38 -14.24
C THR A 67 19.24 1.51 -14.99
N ARG A 68 20.22 0.93 -14.29
CA ARG A 68 21.18 -0.01 -14.88
C ARG A 68 20.46 -1.22 -15.48
N HIS A 69 19.54 -1.83 -14.72
CA HIS A 69 18.74 -2.96 -15.21
C HIS A 69 17.93 -2.60 -16.46
N SER A 70 17.30 -1.41 -16.48
CA SER A 70 16.55 -0.91 -17.63
C SER A 70 17.47 -0.67 -18.86
N ALA A 71 18.66 -0.13 -18.64
CA ALA A 71 19.66 0.09 -19.70
C ALA A 71 20.16 -1.23 -20.30
N GLU A 72 20.37 -2.26 -19.48
CA GLU A 72 20.74 -3.61 -19.94
C GLU A 72 19.65 -4.24 -20.83
N GLN A 73 18.39 -3.84 -20.66
CA GLN A 73 17.28 -4.22 -21.53
C GLN A 73 17.14 -3.30 -22.77
N GLY A 74 18.02 -2.32 -22.92
CA GLY A 74 18.04 -1.39 -24.06
C GLY A 74 16.95 -0.31 -24.00
N ALA A 75 16.50 0.09 -22.82
CA ALA A 75 15.50 1.14 -22.66
C ALA A 75 15.93 2.47 -23.28
N HIS A 76 14.97 3.19 -23.86
CA HIS A 76 15.15 4.55 -24.41
C HIS A 76 14.58 5.63 -23.50
N LEU A 77 13.67 5.26 -22.62
CA LEU A 77 13.08 6.09 -21.59
C LEU A 77 12.85 5.22 -20.36
N VAL A 78 13.31 5.68 -19.21
CA VAL A 78 13.15 4.99 -17.92
C VAL A 78 12.27 5.84 -17.03
N ALA A 79 11.31 5.20 -16.34
CA ALA A 79 10.43 5.88 -15.41
C ALA A 79 10.43 5.21 -14.03
N PHE A 80 10.26 6.04 -13.00
CA PHE A 80 10.13 5.67 -11.58
C PHE A 80 8.88 6.31 -10.97
N PRO A 81 8.35 5.77 -9.86
CA PRO A 81 7.12 6.26 -9.25
C PRO A 81 7.17 7.72 -8.75
N GLU A 82 5.99 8.25 -8.47
CA GLU A 82 5.76 9.49 -7.73
C GLU A 82 6.57 9.49 -6.43
N MET A 83 7.25 10.62 -6.15
CA MET A 83 8.07 10.85 -4.95
C MET A 83 9.07 9.73 -4.59
N VAL A 84 9.49 8.92 -5.55
CA VAL A 84 10.38 7.77 -5.31
C VAL A 84 11.66 8.16 -4.58
N LEU A 85 12.19 9.38 -4.81
CA LEU A 85 13.43 9.84 -4.18
C LEU A 85 13.28 10.11 -2.68
N THR A 86 12.11 10.57 -2.24
CA THR A 86 11.82 10.90 -0.84
C THR A 86 10.98 9.86 -0.12
N GLY A 87 10.33 8.95 -0.87
CA GLY A 87 9.25 8.10 -0.41
C GLY A 87 7.92 8.86 -0.34
N TYR A 88 6.80 8.13 -0.29
CA TYR A 88 5.44 8.67 -0.21
C TYR A 88 4.61 7.88 0.83
N PRO A 89 3.75 8.57 1.62
CA PRO A 89 3.58 10.01 1.76
C PRO A 89 4.61 10.63 2.72
N VAL A 90 5.12 11.81 2.40
CA VAL A 90 6.14 12.51 3.22
C VAL A 90 5.56 13.26 4.41
N GLU A 91 4.27 13.45 4.46
CA GLU A 91 3.55 14.12 5.56
C GLU A 91 4.20 15.47 5.95
N ASP A 92 4.25 15.80 7.23
CA ASP A 92 4.84 17.04 7.76
C ASP A 92 6.36 17.18 7.48
N LEU A 93 7.03 16.17 6.94
CA LEU A 93 8.40 16.33 6.44
C LEU A 93 8.45 17.32 5.26
N ALA A 94 7.39 17.42 4.47
CA ALA A 94 7.27 18.41 3.39
C ALA A 94 7.36 19.85 3.89
N LEU A 95 7.01 20.13 5.15
CA LEU A 95 7.06 21.46 5.77
C LEU A 95 8.46 21.81 6.30
N ARG A 96 9.39 20.85 6.31
CA ARG A 96 10.77 21.07 6.77
C ARG A 96 11.64 21.49 5.60
N SER A 97 12.07 22.76 5.57
CA SER A 97 12.93 23.28 4.50
C SER A 97 14.21 22.47 4.30
N SER A 98 14.81 21.97 5.39
CA SER A 98 16.00 21.10 5.30
C SER A 98 15.74 19.78 4.55
N PHE A 99 14.57 19.20 4.70
CA PHE A 99 14.20 17.97 3.98
C PHE A 99 13.92 18.24 2.49
N VAL A 100 13.24 19.34 2.20
CA VAL A 100 13.00 19.79 0.81
C VAL A 100 14.34 20.06 0.08
N GLU A 101 15.24 20.80 0.72
CA GLU A 101 16.56 21.08 0.13
C GLU A 101 17.44 19.83 0.01
N ALA A 102 17.33 18.87 0.94
CA ALA A 102 18.00 17.57 0.82
C ALA A 102 17.50 16.78 -0.39
N SER A 103 16.19 16.75 -0.64
CA SER A 103 15.59 16.14 -1.85
C SER A 103 16.12 16.79 -3.12
N ARG A 104 16.12 18.12 -3.20
CA ARG A 104 16.62 18.89 -4.36
C ARG A 104 18.12 18.68 -4.61
N ALA A 105 18.91 18.61 -3.54
CA ALA A 105 20.34 18.34 -3.65
C ALA A 105 20.60 16.90 -4.13
N ALA A 106 19.86 15.93 -3.59
CA ALA A 106 19.95 14.53 -4.00
C ALA A 106 19.56 14.33 -5.46
N LEU A 107 18.53 15.03 -5.95
CA LEU A 107 18.12 14.96 -7.36
C LEU A 107 19.28 15.38 -8.29
N ARG A 108 19.96 16.51 -7.98
CA ARG A 108 21.13 16.97 -8.75
C ARG A 108 22.30 15.98 -8.68
N SER A 109 22.58 15.47 -7.49
CA SER A 109 23.63 14.46 -7.29
C SER A 109 23.33 13.16 -8.04
N LEU A 110 22.06 12.73 -8.05
CA LEU A 110 21.60 11.55 -8.79
C LEU A 110 21.77 11.74 -10.31
N ALA A 111 21.44 12.91 -10.85
CA ALA A 111 21.66 13.20 -12.26
C ALA A 111 23.15 13.07 -12.66
N ALA A 112 24.05 13.69 -11.90
CA ALA A 112 25.49 13.57 -12.11
C ALA A 112 25.97 12.12 -12.01
N ARG A 113 25.54 11.39 -10.97
CA ARG A 113 25.90 9.98 -10.75
C ARG A 113 25.45 9.08 -11.89
N LEU A 114 24.25 9.26 -12.44
CA LEU A 114 23.77 8.48 -13.58
C LEU A 114 24.65 8.69 -14.81
N ALA A 115 25.13 9.92 -15.05
CA ALA A 115 26.04 10.20 -16.12
C ALA A 115 27.45 9.58 -15.90
N ASP A 116 27.98 9.69 -14.67
CA ASP A 116 29.27 9.11 -14.27
C ASP A 116 29.28 7.57 -14.40
N GLU A 117 28.13 6.93 -14.13
CA GLU A 117 27.96 5.47 -14.28
C GLU A 117 27.63 5.05 -15.75
N GLY A 118 27.63 5.98 -16.70
CA GLY A 118 27.48 5.70 -18.14
C GLY A 118 26.03 5.73 -18.65
N PHE A 119 25.08 6.18 -17.85
CA PHE A 119 23.65 6.28 -18.22
C PHE A 119 23.22 7.69 -18.62
N GLY A 120 24.19 8.61 -18.89
CA GLY A 120 23.88 10.01 -19.14
C GLY A 120 22.97 10.25 -20.34
N GLU A 121 23.09 9.47 -21.41
CA GLU A 121 22.25 9.61 -22.61
C GLU A 121 20.83 9.01 -22.45
N LEU A 122 20.56 8.26 -21.37
CA LEU A 122 19.29 7.66 -21.10
C LEU A 122 18.42 8.61 -20.27
N PRO A 123 17.30 9.14 -20.80
CA PRO A 123 16.41 10.00 -20.03
C PRO A 123 15.72 9.20 -18.91
N VAL A 124 15.75 9.74 -17.69
CA VAL A 124 15.14 9.13 -16.50
C VAL A 124 14.09 10.06 -15.93
N VAL A 125 12.84 9.60 -15.86
CA VAL A 125 11.70 10.29 -15.25
C VAL A 125 11.48 9.77 -13.84
N LEU A 126 11.44 10.65 -12.82
CA LEU A 126 11.20 10.24 -11.44
C LEU A 126 10.47 11.30 -10.62
N GLY A 127 9.79 10.85 -9.55
CA GLY A 127 9.15 11.72 -8.59
C GLY A 127 10.07 12.14 -7.44
N TYR A 128 9.93 13.37 -6.95
CA TYR A 128 10.70 13.93 -5.85
C TYR A 128 9.94 15.07 -5.14
N LEU A 129 10.43 15.50 -3.97
CA LEU A 129 9.92 16.65 -3.26
C LEU A 129 10.66 17.91 -3.69
N ASP A 130 9.95 18.91 -4.23
CA ASP A 130 10.45 20.21 -4.65
C ASP A 130 9.81 21.35 -3.86
N ARG A 131 10.18 22.57 -4.20
CA ARG A 131 9.51 23.82 -3.81
C ARG A 131 9.48 24.83 -4.94
N SER A 132 8.51 25.73 -4.90
CA SER A 132 8.48 26.87 -5.80
C SER A 132 9.42 27.96 -5.28
N GLU A 133 10.20 28.56 -6.17
CA GLU A 133 11.05 29.71 -5.86
C GLU A 133 10.34 31.06 -6.10
N SER A 134 9.30 31.03 -6.94
CA SER A 134 8.57 32.24 -7.37
C SER A 134 7.32 32.55 -6.54
N ASP A 135 6.83 31.59 -5.76
CA ASP A 135 5.60 31.79 -4.98
C ASP A 135 5.88 32.60 -3.73
N LEU A 136 5.32 33.78 -3.66
CA LEU A 136 5.33 34.60 -2.46
C LEU A 136 4.46 33.91 -1.36
N PRO A 137 4.88 34.01 -0.08
CA PRO A 137 4.07 33.52 1.03
C PRO A 137 2.68 34.16 0.98
N LYS A 138 1.63 33.34 0.93
CA LYS A 138 0.23 33.77 0.96
C LYS A 138 -0.49 33.06 2.10
N PHE A 139 -1.47 33.77 2.70
CA PHE A 139 -2.34 33.14 3.68
C PHE A 139 -3.03 31.90 3.07
N GLY A 140 -2.99 30.78 3.78
CA GLY A 140 -3.54 29.50 3.33
C GLY A 140 -2.61 28.66 2.43
N ARG A 141 -1.38 29.12 2.12
CA ARG A 141 -0.37 28.30 1.45
C ARG A 141 0.67 27.75 2.44
N PRO A 142 1.19 26.54 2.23
CA PRO A 142 2.26 25.97 3.03
C PRO A 142 3.52 26.84 3.02
N ALA A 143 4.21 26.92 4.16
CA ALA A 143 5.46 27.65 4.28
C ALA A 143 6.52 27.04 3.33
N GLY A 144 7.22 27.91 2.56
CA GLY A 144 8.25 27.49 1.62
C GLY A 144 7.71 26.86 0.32
N SER A 145 6.37 26.87 0.12
CA SER A 145 5.69 26.41 -1.10
C SER A 145 6.20 25.06 -1.62
N PRO A 146 6.19 23.96 -0.82
CA PRO A 146 6.63 22.65 -1.29
C PRO A 146 5.72 22.12 -2.39
N ARG A 147 6.28 21.26 -3.24
CA ARG A 147 5.61 20.69 -4.40
C ARG A 147 5.86 19.18 -4.47
N ASN A 148 4.82 18.41 -4.72
CA ASN A 148 4.93 17.05 -5.23
C ASN A 148 5.32 17.19 -6.71
N ALA A 149 6.53 16.76 -7.08
CA ALA A 149 7.11 17.08 -8.38
C ALA A 149 7.68 15.85 -9.07
N GLY A 150 7.72 15.93 -10.41
CA GLY A 150 8.49 15.04 -11.27
C GLY A 150 9.67 15.77 -11.90
N ALA A 151 10.71 15.02 -12.24
CA ALA A 151 11.88 15.51 -12.95
C ALA A 151 12.27 14.58 -14.09
N VAL A 152 12.95 15.13 -15.10
CA VAL A 152 13.64 14.38 -16.14
C VAL A 152 15.13 14.63 -15.98
N LEU A 153 15.90 13.57 -15.77
CA LEU A 153 17.36 13.60 -15.71
C LEU A 153 17.95 13.17 -17.05
N HIS A 154 18.93 13.94 -17.55
CA HIS A 154 19.63 13.62 -18.78
C HIS A 154 21.01 14.33 -18.82
N ARG A 155 22.04 13.65 -19.30
CA ARG A 155 23.42 14.15 -19.43
C ARG A 155 24.00 14.76 -18.16
N GLY A 156 23.69 14.16 -17.01
CA GLY A 156 24.20 14.63 -15.72
C GLY A 156 23.45 15.84 -15.13
N GLU A 157 22.40 16.30 -15.78
CA GLU A 157 21.63 17.48 -15.37
C GLU A 157 20.15 17.16 -15.13
N VAL A 158 19.49 18.02 -14.36
CA VAL A 158 18.02 18.04 -14.21
C VAL A 158 17.48 18.87 -15.39
N LEU A 159 17.05 18.19 -16.43
CA LEU A 159 16.64 18.82 -17.69
C LEU A 159 15.30 19.55 -17.59
N LEU A 160 14.34 18.95 -16.88
CA LEU A 160 12.96 19.42 -16.76
C LEU A 160 12.43 19.08 -15.37
N THR A 161 11.69 20.00 -14.78
CA THR A 161 10.91 19.76 -13.55
C THR A 161 9.47 20.21 -13.75
N TYR A 162 8.54 19.51 -13.09
CA TYR A 162 7.12 19.83 -13.13
C TYR A 162 6.45 19.43 -11.82
N ALA A 163 5.41 20.13 -11.41
CA ALA A 163 4.69 19.84 -10.19
C ALA A 163 3.32 19.23 -10.51
N LYS A 164 2.83 18.35 -9.65
CA LYS A 164 1.49 17.77 -9.67
C LYS A 164 0.44 18.90 -9.76
N HIS A 165 -0.51 18.76 -10.68
CA HIS A 165 -1.53 19.77 -10.92
C HIS A 165 -2.73 19.58 -9.99
N HIS A 166 -3.32 18.39 -9.96
CA HIS A 166 -4.39 18.03 -9.08
C HIS A 166 -3.84 17.45 -7.76
N LEU A 167 -4.23 18.04 -6.64
CA LEU A 167 -3.81 17.61 -5.31
C LEU A 167 -4.98 16.90 -4.61
N PRO A 168 -4.86 15.60 -4.27
CA PRO A 168 -5.94 14.90 -3.56
C PRO A 168 -6.06 15.39 -2.11
N ASN A 169 -7.31 15.59 -1.66
CA ASN A 169 -7.62 16.00 -0.29
C ASN A 169 -8.87 15.28 0.22
N TYR A 170 -8.86 13.97 0.14
CA TYR A 170 -9.93 13.07 0.56
C TYR A 170 -9.33 11.74 1.06
N GLY A 171 -10.09 10.97 1.85
CA GLY A 171 -9.65 9.70 2.41
C GLY A 171 -8.34 9.86 3.20
N VAL A 172 -7.31 9.14 2.78
CA VAL A 172 -5.97 9.18 3.38
C VAL A 172 -5.11 10.36 2.91
N PHE A 173 -5.55 11.06 1.86
CA PHE A 173 -4.81 12.15 1.27
C PHE A 173 -5.10 13.48 1.96
N ASP A 174 -4.05 14.30 2.10
CA ASP A 174 -4.11 15.63 2.72
C ASP A 174 -3.11 16.58 2.01
N GLU A 175 -3.02 16.46 0.66
CA GLU A 175 -1.98 17.15 -0.10
C GLU A 175 -2.14 18.68 -0.14
N PHE A 176 -3.35 19.22 0.00
CA PHE A 176 -3.54 20.67 0.15
C PHE A 176 -2.89 21.25 1.41
N ARG A 177 -2.66 20.42 2.42
CA ARG A 177 -1.93 20.81 3.63
C ARG A 177 -0.46 21.07 3.35
N TYR A 178 0.13 20.35 2.41
CA TYR A 178 1.57 20.32 2.18
C TYR A 178 1.99 21.02 0.90
N PHE A 179 1.25 20.87 -0.21
CA PHE A 179 1.73 21.19 -1.54
C PHE A 179 1.01 22.36 -2.20
N VAL A 180 1.73 22.96 -3.15
CA VAL A 180 1.20 23.95 -4.07
C VAL A 180 1.11 23.32 -5.47
N PRO A 181 -0.04 23.43 -6.17
CA PRO A 181 -0.23 22.81 -7.48
C PRO A 181 0.68 23.42 -8.57
N GLY A 182 0.99 22.61 -9.58
CA GLY A 182 1.64 23.06 -10.82
C GLY A 182 0.65 23.59 -11.85
N ASP A 183 1.14 24.36 -12.80
CA ASP A 183 0.37 25.02 -13.86
C ASP A 183 0.90 24.73 -15.28
N THR A 184 1.76 23.72 -15.40
CA THR A 184 2.39 23.36 -16.67
C THR A 184 2.02 21.95 -17.12
N MET A 185 1.93 21.75 -18.44
CA MET A 185 1.88 20.46 -19.11
C MET A 185 3.24 20.16 -19.73
N PRO A 186 4.09 19.36 -19.06
CA PRO A 186 5.41 19.03 -19.59
C PRO A 186 5.30 17.99 -20.71
N VAL A 187 6.01 18.22 -21.80
CA VAL A 187 6.14 17.29 -22.93
C VAL A 187 7.61 17.08 -23.24
N LEU A 188 8.04 15.85 -23.25
CA LEU A 188 9.39 15.44 -23.61
C LEU A 188 9.38 14.83 -25.02
N ARG A 189 10.12 15.41 -25.95
CA ARG A 189 10.32 14.78 -27.26
C ARG A 189 11.56 13.92 -27.24
N VAL A 190 11.38 12.63 -27.40
CA VAL A 190 12.46 11.64 -27.42
C VAL A 190 12.29 10.69 -28.61
N HIS A 191 13.33 10.54 -29.43
CA HIS A 191 13.34 9.73 -30.66
C HIS A 191 12.14 9.98 -31.58
N GLY A 192 11.78 11.26 -31.74
CA GLY A 192 10.67 11.65 -32.61
C GLY A 192 9.27 11.36 -32.06
N VAL A 193 9.14 11.08 -30.76
CA VAL A 193 7.86 10.88 -30.06
C VAL A 193 7.68 11.94 -28.98
N ASP A 194 6.49 12.53 -28.89
CA ASP A 194 6.11 13.43 -27.80
C ASP A 194 5.50 12.63 -26.63
N VAL A 195 6.15 12.69 -25.48
CA VAL A 195 5.74 12.07 -24.21
C VAL A 195 5.23 13.13 -23.25
N ALA A 196 3.95 13.13 -22.97
CA ALA A 196 3.33 13.99 -21.97
C ALA A 196 3.52 13.37 -20.58
N LEU A 197 3.82 14.20 -19.56
CA LEU A 197 4.11 13.72 -18.20
C LEU A 197 3.03 14.17 -17.21
N ALA A 198 2.58 13.24 -16.36
CA ALA A 198 1.57 13.45 -15.33
C ALA A 198 1.98 12.80 -14.00
N ILE A 199 1.33 13.20 -12.91
CA ILE A 199 1.53 12.63 -11.57
C ILE A 199 0.18 12.26 -10.97
N CYS A 200 -0.04 10.97 -10.80
CA CYS A 200 -1.08 10.32 -9.99
C CYS A 200 -2.48 10.95 -10.15
N GLU A 201 -2.87 11.85 -9.25
CA GLU A 201 -4.20 12.50 -9.21
C GLU A 201 -4.52 13.27 -10.50
N ASP A 202 -3.51 13.65 -11.28
CA ASP A 202 -3.70 14.27 -12.59
C ASP A 202 -4.51 13.39 -13.56
N LEU A 203 -4.58 12.06 -13.32
CA LEU A 203 -5.41 11.13 -14.07
C LEU A 203 -6.78 10.87 -13.40
N TRP A 204 -6.87 11.03 -12.08
CA TRP A 204 -8.11 10.71 -11.35
C TRP A 204 -9.18 11.79 -11.49
N GLN A 205 -8.77 13.04 -11.57
CA GLN A 205 -9.70 14.16 -11.78
C GLN A 205 -9.92 14.46 -13.28
N ASP A 206 -11.09 14.97 -13.60
CA ASP A 206 -11.40 15.42 -14.95
C ASP A 206 -10.72 16.77 -15.23
N GLY A 207 -10.38 17.01 -16.50
CA GLY A 207 -9.66 18.22 -16.92
C GLY A 207 -8.13 18.13 -16.74
N GLY A 208 -7.46 19.26 -16.69
CA GLY A 208 -6.03 19.39 -16.43
C GLY A 208 -5.15 18.71 -17.48
N ARG A 209 -4.26 17.80 -17.05
CA ARG A 209 -3.21 17.23 -17.89
C ARG A 209 -3.70 16.27 -18.96
N VAL A 210 -4.81 15.58 -18.77
CA VAL A 210 -5.32 14.61 -19.74
C VAL A 210 -5.78 15.30 -21.04
N PRO A 211 -6.69 16.28 -21.03
CA PRO A 211 -7.03 17.04 -22.22
C PRO A 211 -5.84 17.86 -22.75
N ALA A 212 -4.93 18.34 -21.88
CA ALA A 212 -3.73 19.05 -22.29
C ALA A 212 -2.76 18.14 -23.08
N ALA A 213 -2.64 16.85 -22.73
CA ALA A 213 -1.86 15.87 -23.49
C ALA A 213 -2.41 15.69 -24.92
N ARG A 214 -3.75 15.63 -25.04
CA ARG A 214 -4.42 15.61 -26.36
C ARG A 214 -4.15 16.88 -27.16
N SER A 215 -4.26 18.04 -26.54
CA SER A 215 -3.97 19.33 -27.16
C SER A 215 -2.52 19.44 -27.60
N ALA A 216 -1.58 18.91 -26.80
CA ALA A 216 -0.17 18.83 -27.11
C ALA A 216 0.18 17.81 -28.23
N LYS A 217 -0.80 17.01 -28.70
CA LYS A 217 -0.61 15.92 -29.66
C LYS A 217 0.42 14.88 -29.21
N ALA A 218 0.43 14.56 -27.92
CA ALA A 218 1.31 13.55 -27.38
C ALA A 218 1.02 12.16 -27.95
N GLY A 219 2.07 11.38 -28.20
CA GLY A 219 1.97 9.97 -28.58
C GLY A 219 1.86 9.05 -27.38
N LEU A 220 2.39 9.49 -26.23
CA LEU A 220 2.36 8.77 -24.96
C LEU A 220 2.01 9.73 -23.83
N LEU A 221 1.11 9.33 -22.93
CA LEU A 221 0.90 9.95 -21.62
C LEU A 221 1.52 9.03 -20.56
N LEU A 222 2.60 9.48 -19.92
CA LEU A 222 3.30 8.77 -18.87
C LEU A 222 2.93 9.37 -17.52
N SER A 223 2.25 8.61 -16.68
CA SER A 223 1.89 8.97 -15.30
C SER A 223 2.71 8.19 -14.31
N ILE A 224 3.37 8.88 -13.40
CA ILE A 224 4.07 8.31 -12.23
C ILE A 224 3.18 8.41 -11.01
N ASN A 225 3.00 7.30 -10.27
CA ASN A 225 1.96 7.22 -9.26
C ASN A 225 2.48 6.56 -7.96
N ALA A 226 1.92 7.02 -6.83
CA ALA A 226 2.01 6.40 -5.52
C ALA A 226 0.59 6.31 -4.91
N SER A 227 -0.34 5.72 -5.67
CA SER A 227 -1.72 5.53 -5.24
C SER A 227 -1.83 4.35 -4.28
N PRO A 228 -2.29 4.54 -3.01
CA PRO A 228 -2.42 3.45 -2.06
C PRO A 228 -3.45 2.41 -2.51
N TYR A 229 -3.15 1.17 -2.15
CA TYR A 229 -4.05 0.05 -2.30
C TYR A 229 -5.33 0.23 -1.49
N GLU A 230 -6.42 -0.20 -2.06
CA GLU A 230 -7.71 -0.37 -1.44
C GLU A 230 -8.41 -1.51 -2.17
N ARG A 231 -9.12 -2.36 -1.45
CA ARG A 231 -9.87 -3.47 -2.04
C ARG A 231 -10.79 -2.98 -3.16
N ASP A 232 -10.87 -3.72 -4.26
CA ASP A 232 -11.66 -3.43 -5.47
C ASP A 232 -11.22 -2.15 -6.22
N LYS A 233 -10.11 -1.52 -5.83
CA LYS A 233 -9.61 -0.29 -6.46
C LYS A 233 -8.87 -0.55 -7.78
N ASP A 234 -8.31 -1.72 -7.95
CA ASP A 234 -7.60 -2.11 -9.18
C ASP A 234 -8.57 -2.17 -10.38
N ASP A 235 -9.82 -2.62 -10.19
CA ASP A 235 -10.88 -2.55 -11.19
C ASP A 235 -11.19 -1.10 -11.57
N THR A 236 -11.37 -0.24 -10.57
CA THR A 236 -11.61 1.21 -10.77
C THR A 236 -10.42 1.87 -11.47
N ARG A 237 -9.19 1.48 -11.14
CA ARG A 237 -7.95 1.97 -11.76
C ARG A 237 -7.88 1.59 -13.24
N LEU A 238 -8.15 0.34 -13.57
CA LEU A 238 -8.12 -0.12 -14.95
C LEU A 238 -9.12 0.66 -15.82
N GLU A 239 -10.35 0.78 -15.37
CA GLU A 239 -11.38 1.56 -16.08
C GLU A 239 -11.00 3.04 -16.22
N LEU A 240 -10.41 3.62 -15.18
CA LEU A 240 -9.90 5.00 -15.23
C LEU A 240 -8.82 5.14 -16.31
N VAL A 241 -7.79 4.29 -16.31
CA VAL A 241 -6.68 4.40 -17.27
C VAL A 241 -7.17 4.20 -18.71
N ARG A 242 -8.12 3.30 -18.94
CA ARG A 242 -8.81 3.13 -20.24
C ARG A 242 -9.51 4.41 -20.68
N LYS A 243 -10.30 4.99 -19.80
CA LYS A 243 -11.00 6.27 -20.05
C LYS A 243 -9.99 7.37 -20.39
N ARG A 244 -8.91 7.50 -19.62
CA ARG A 244 -7.90 8.55 -19.82
C ARG A 244 -7.09 8.37 -21.11
N ALA A 245 -6.78 7.15 -21.51
CA ALA A 245 -6.13 6.87 -22.79
C ALA A 245 -7.02 7.31 -23.97
N GLN A 246 -8.31 7.04 -23.92
CA GLN A 246 -9.28 7.47 -24.92
C GLN A 246 -9.47 9.00 -24.93
N GLU A 247 -9.54 9.65 -23.77
CA GLU A 247 -9.64 11.10 -23.63
C GLU A 247 -8.37 11.82 -24.15
N ALA A 248 -7.19 11.34 -23.77
CA ALA A 248 -5.92 11.86 -24.27
C ALA A 248 -5.71 11.55 -25.75
N GLY A 249 -6.34 10.49 -26.27
CA GLY A 249 -6.20 10.03 -27.65
C GLY A 249 -4.81 9.44 -27.95
N CYS A 250 -4.10 8.97 -26.93
CA CYS A 250 -2.77 8.39 -27.04
C CYS A 250 -2.61 7.20 -26.09
N THR A 251 -1.55 6.41 -26.30
CA THR A 251 -1.14 5.37 -25.34
C THR A 251 -0.89 5.98 -23.96
N THR A 252 -1.36 5.33 -22.91
CA THR A 252 -1.17 5.79 -21.53
C THR A 252 -0.44 4.73 -20.72
N ALA A 253 0.69 5.10 -20.13
CA ALA A 253 1.46 4.29 -19.20
C ALA A 253 1.23 4.79 -17.77
N TYR A 254 0.60 3.95 -16.95
CA TYR A 254 0.37 4.18 -15.54
C TYR A 254 1.39 3.39 -14.72
N LEU A 255 2.46 4.05 -14.29
CA LEU A 255 3.48 3.45 -13.44
C LEU A 255 3.10 3.65 -11.97
N ALA A 256 3.01 2.58 -11.20
CA ALA A 256 2.65 2.61 -9.80
C ALA A 256 3.81 2.20 -8.88
N MET A 257 3.84 2.78 -7.68
CA MET A 257 4.71 2.35 -6.58
C MET A 257 4.22 1.02 -6.01
N VAL A 258 5.14 0.22 -5.46
CA VAL A 258 4.82 -1.00 -4.71
C VAL A 258 5.41 -0.91 -3.29
N GLY A 259 4.91 -1.71 -2.35
CA GLY A 259 5.45 -1.80 -1.00
C GLY A 259 4.49 -1.29 0.08
N GLY A 260 5.01 -0.90 1.23
CA GLY A 260 4.21 -0.38 2.34
C GLY A 260 4.89 0.78 3.06
N GLN A 261 4.10 1.72 3.53
CA GLN A 261 4.55 2.84 4.33
C GLN A 261 3.52 3.17 5.40
N ASP A 262 3.89 3.02 6.68
CA ASP A 262 3.00 3.18 7.83
C ASP A 262 1.76 2.27 7.73
N GLU A 263 0.55 2.83 7.62
CA GLU A 263 -0.70 2.09 7.44
C GLU A 263 -1.01 1.79 5.95
N LEU A 264 -0.30 2.43 5.01
CA LEU A 264 -0.59 2.33 3.59
C LEU A 264 0.20 1.20 2.92
N VAL A 265 -0.45 0.55 1.98
CA VAL A 265 0.15 -0.43 1.07
C VAL A 265 0.00 0.07 -0.35
N PHE A 266 0.98 -0.19 -1.19
CA PHE A 266 0.99 0.10 -2.61
C PHE A 266 1.12 -1.22 -3.36
N ASP A 267 0.15 -1.49 -4.20
CA ASP A 267 0.01 -2.78 -4.85
C ASP A 267 0.84 -2.91 -6.14
N GLY A 268 1.41 -1.81 -6.63
CA GLY A 268 2.03 -1.80 -7.95
C GLY A 268 0.98 -1.88 -9.02
N ASP A 269 0.87 -3.01 -9.74
CA ASP A 269 -0.09 -3.18 -10.82
C ASP A 269 0.03 -2.08 -11.89
N SER A 270 1.27 -1.79 -12.28
CA SER A 270 1.54 -0.83 -13.36
C SER A 270 0.96 -1.35 -14.67
N ILE A 271 0.24 -0.49 -15.41
CA ILE A 271 -0.47 -0.87 -16.64
C ILE A 271 -0.14 0.08 -17.78
N VAL A 272 -0.08 -0.48 -18.99
CA VAL A 272 -0.01 0.30 -20.22
C VAL A 272 -1.22 -0.02 -21.08
N VAL A 273 -1.93 1.02 -21.49
CA VAL A 273 -3.18 0.93 -22.24
C VAL A 273 -3.03 1.71 -23.54
N ASP A 274 -3.43 1.14 -24.65
CA ASP A 274 -3.41 1.82 -25.94
C ASP A 274 -4.50 2.91 -26.04
N ARG A 275 -4.46 3.72 -27.09
CA ARG A 275 -5.45 4.79 -27.32
C ARG A 275 -6.90 4.33 -27.48
N ASN A 276 -7.12 3.02 -27.70
CA ASN A 276 -8.45 2.43 -27.86
C ASN A 276 -8.98 1.87 -26.53
N GLY A 277 -8.14 1.81 -25.49
CA GLY A 277 -8.49 1.25 -24.19
C GLY A 277 -8.08 -0.20 -23.99
N GLU A 278 -7.25 -0.77 -24.89
CA GLU A 278 -6.75 -2.15 -24.74
C GLU A 278 -5.49 -2.17 -23.88
N VAL A 279 -5.44 -3.10 -22.91
CA VAL A 279 -4.25 -3.29 -22.06
C VAL A 279 -3.19 -4.03 -22.87
N ILE A 280 -2.02 -3.40 -23.02
CA ILE A 280 -0.90 -3.95 -23.77
C ILE A 280 0.24 -4.46 -22.88
N ALA A 281 0.33 -3.99 -21.64
CA ALA A 281 1.24 -4.55 -20.63
C ALA A 281 0.66 -4.35 -19.22
N ARG A 282 1.01 -5.26 -18.31
CA ARG A 282 0.62 -5.22 -16.91
C ARG A 282 1.72 -5.83 -16.02
N ALA A 283 2.16 -5.11 -15.02
CA ALA A 283 3.09 -5.59 -14.00
C ALA A 283 2.36 -6.47 -12.96
N PRO A 284 3.07 -7.38 -12.26
CA PRO A 284 2.48 -8.14 -11.17
C PRO A 284 2.14 -7.24 -9.97
N GLN A 285 1.08 -7.62 -9.23
CA GLN A 285 0.71 -6.97 -7.98
C GLN A 285 1.69 -7.33 -6.85
N PHE A 286 1.92 -6.42 -5.91
CA PHE A 286 2.70 -6.58 -4.67
C PHE A 286 4.16 -7.04 -4.85
N THR A 287 4.73 -6.83 -6.02
CA THR A 287 6.09 -7.27 -6.35
C THR A 287 6.89 -6.15 -7.00
N GLU A 288 8.12 -5.89 -6.52
CA GLU A 288 9.06 -5.02 -7.23
C GLU A 288 9.44 -5.64 -8.57
N GLY A 289 9.58 -4.80 -9.59
CA GLY A 289 9.99 -5.24 -10.90
C GLY A 289 10.12 -4.13 -11.93
N CYS A 290 10.60 -4.49 -13.10
CA CYS A 290 10.68 -3.62 -14.26
C CYS A 290 9.90 -4.23 -15.42
N VAL A 291 8.95 -3.49 -15.97
CA VAL A 291 8.28 -3.83 -17.23
C VAL A 291 8.95 -3.05 -18.34
N VAL A 292 9.57 -3.75 -19.29
CA VAL A 292 10.19 -3.16 -20.47
C VAL A 292 9.42 -3.62 -21.70
N LEU A 293 8.97 -2.66 -22.51
CA LEU A 293 8.17 -2.94 -23.71
C LEU A 293 8.45 -1.94 -24.82
N ASP A 294 8.28 -2.40 -26.05
CA ASP A 294 8.37 -1.58 -27.25
C ASP A 294 6.98 -1.06 -27.63
N LEU A 295 6.90 0.24 -27.84
CA LEU A 295 5.68 0.94 -28.18
C LEU A 295 5.80 1.55 -29.59
N ASP A 296 4.87 1.21 -30.48
CA ASP A 296 4.66 1.89 -31.74
C ASP A 296 3.81 3.14 -31.51
N LEU A 297 4.41 4.31 -31.61
CA LEU A 297 3.79 5.57 -31.22
C LEU A 297 3.72 6.55 -32.40
N PRO A 298 2.73 7.46 -32.43
CA PRO A 298 2.66 8.49 -33.46
C PRO A 298 3.92 9.36 -33.48
N ALA A 299 4.40 9.69 -34.69
CA ALA A 299 5.49 10.66 -34.83
C ALA A 299 5.09 12.04 -34.30
N ALA A 300 6.01 12.68 -33.61
CA ALA A 300 5.82 14.03 -33.11
C ALA A 300 5.63 15.01 -34.29
N LEU A 301 4.70 15.94 -34.16
CA LEU A 301 4.44 16.95 -35.15
C LEU A 301 5.46 18.10 -35.02
N ALA A 302 5.95 18.61 -36.15
CA ALA A 302 6.90 19.73 -36.15
C ALA A 302 6.28 21.05 -35.65
N ASP A 303 4.97 21.22 -35.90
CA ASP A 303 4.13 22.37 -35.51
C ASP A 303 3.24 22.10 -34.31
N ALA A 304 3.59 21.12 -33.50
CA ALA A 304 2.80 20.77 -32.31
C ALA A 304 2.65 21.97 -31.35
N PRO A 305 1.45 22.21 -30.81
CA PRO A 305 1.14 23.40 -30.01
C PRO A 305 2.06 23.58 -28.78
N VAL A 306 2.39 24.84 -28.49
CA VAL A 306 3.06 25.28 -27.27
C VAL A 306 2.33 26.51 -26.74
N GLY A 307 2.14 26.63 -25.43
CA GLY A 307 1.46 27.75 -24.80
C GLY A 307 0.34 27.32 -23.85
N VAL A 308 -0.56 28.24 -23.58
CA VAL A 308 -1.71 27.99 -22.68
C VAL A 308 -2.80 27.22 -23.42
N VAL A 309 -3.35 26.17 -22.77
CA VAL A 309 -4.50 25.39 -23.23
C VAL A 309 -5.76 25.74 -22.43
N ASP A 310 -6.91 25.14 -22.77
CA ASP A 310 -8.24 25.51 -22.24
C ASP A 310 -8.34 25.52 -20.71
N ASP A 311 -7.66 24.60 -20.01
CA ASP A 311 -7.65 24.55 -18.54
C ASP A 311 -6.58 25.45 -17.88
N GLY A 312 -6.03 26.41 -18.63
CA GLY A 312 -4.99 27.32 -18.12
C GLY A 312 -3.62 26.70 -17.95
N LEU A 313 -3.41 25.45 -18.34
CA LEU A 313 -2.11 24.78 -18.32
C LEU A 313 -1.26 25.24 -19.51
N ARG A 314 -0.01 25.57 -19.24
CA ARG A 314 0.98 25.93 -20.25
C ARG A 314 1.72 24.67 -20.72
N ILE A 315 1.66 24.39 -22.02
CA ILE A 315 2.45 23.31 -22.61
C ILE A 315 3.91 23.75 -22.72
N ASP A 316 4.77 23.08 -21.97
CA ASP A 316 6.24 23.26 -22.02
C ASP A 316 6.85 22.02 -22.70
N ARG A 317 7.47 22.23 -23.88
CA ARG A 317 8.10 21.13 -24.64
C ARG A 317 9.61 21.24 -24.62
N VAL A 318 10.24 20.12 -24.23
CA VAL A 318 11.70 19.95 -24.29
C VAL A 318 12.01 18.87 -25.32
N VAL A 319 12.91 19.17 -26.26
CA VAL A 319 13.32 18.26 -27.32
C VAL A 319 14.69 17.67 -27.01
N LEU A 320 14.76 16.36 -26.79
CA LEU A 320 16.01 15.62 -26.64
C LEU A 320 16.51 15.09 -27.98
N SER A 321 15.62 14.47 -28.77
CA SER A 321 15.97 13.94 -30.08
C SER A 321 14.73 13.88 -30.97
N GLU A 322 14.92 14.33 -32.25
CA GLU A 322 13.84 14.33 -33.24
C GLU A 322 13.89 13.10 -34.17
N ALA A 323 15.08 12.53 -34.36
CA ALA A 323 15.26 11.39 -35.26
C ALA A 323 14.65 10.14 -34.64
N PRO A 324 13.71 9.46 -35.32
CA PRO A 324 13.20 8.16 -34.87
C PRO A 324 14.34 7.14 -34.88
N LEU A 325 14.21 6.16 -33.98
CA LEU A 325 15.10 5.01 -33.95
C LEU A 325 14.82 4.08 -35.13
N PRO A 326 15.81 3.30 -35.57
CA PRO A 326 15.57 2.20 -36.50
C PRO A 326 14.66 1.15 -35.82
N PRO A 327 13.90 0.38 -36.62
CA PRO A 327 13.10 -0.73 -36.09
C PRO A 327 13.95 -1.70 -35.28
N TYR A 328 13.40 -2.23 -34.19
CA TYR A 328 14.08 -3.23 -33.38
C TYR A 328 14.30 -4.53 -34.15
N GLU A 329 15.43 -5.20 -33.91
CA GLU A 329 15.67 -6.54 -34.44
C GLU A 329 14.78 -7.59 -33.75
N ALA A 330 14.46 -7.38 -32.45
CA ALA A 330 13.54 -8.15 -31.66
C ALA A 330 12.69 -7.24 -30.80
N GLU A 331 11.36 -7.35 -30.93
CA GLU A 331 10.38 -6.57 -30.18
C GLU A 331 10.19 -7.17 -28.79
N LEU A 332 10.10 -6.30 -27.77
CA LEU A 332 9.74 -6.64 -26.41
C LEU A 332 8.27 -6.27 -26.18
N THR A 333 7.44 -7.28 -26.00
CA THR A 333 5.99 -7.09 -25.76
C THR A 333 5.65 -6.70 -24.32
N GLY A 334 6.65 -6.68 -23.43
CA GLY A 334 6.44 -6.45 -22.00
C GLY A 334 5.89 -7.67 -21.26
N ALA A 335 5.65 -7.47 -19.95
CA ALA A 335 4.98 -8.47 -19.12
C ALA A 335 3.47 -8.23 -19.15
N TYR A 336 2.70 -9.31 -19.12
CA TYR A 336 1.26 -9.30 -18.89
C TYR A 336 0.95 -10.26 -17.74
N ALA A 337 0.97 -9.71 -16.51
CA ALA A 337 0.69 -10.50 -15.32
C ALA A 337 -0.81 -10.75 -15.17
N ASP A 338 -1.17 -11.95 -14.74
CA ASP A 338 -2.53 -12.26 -14.32
C ASP A 338 -2.88 -11.49 -13.04
N ARG A 339 -4.14 -11.15 -12.89
CA ARG A 339 -4.65 -10.55 -11.65
C ARG A 339 -4.75 -11.61 -10.57
N LEU A 340 -4.47 -11.22 -9.34
CA LEU A 340 -4.74 -12.04 -8.16
C LEU A 340 -6.25 -12.13 -7.93
N ASP A 341 -6.72 -13.21 -7.30
CA ASP A 341 -8.08 -13.24 -6.78
C ASP A 341 -8.22 -12.35 -5.52
N ASP A 342 -9.44 -11.96 -5.18
CA ASP A 342 -9.72 -11.01 -4.08
C ASP A 342 -9.10 -11.42 -2.74
N ASP A 343 -9.05 -12.72 -2.42
CA ASP A 343 -8.51 -13.22 -1.16
C ASP A 343 -6.97 -13.24 -1.21
N GLU A 344 -6.38 -13.61 -2.33
CA GLU A 344 -4.93 -13.55 -2.56
C GLU A 344 -4.42 -12.10 -2.55
N GLU A 345 -5.16 -11.20 -3.18
CA GLU A 345 -4.85 -9.77 -3.20
C GLU A 345 -4.88 -9.18 -1.80
N MET A 346 -5.97 -9.40 -1.06
CA MET A 346 -6.11 -8.92 0.32
C MET A 346 -5.03 -9.50 1.24
N TYR A 347 -4.76 -10.80 1.15
CA TYR A 347 -3.74 -11.46 1.96
C TYR A 347 -2.34 -10.91 1.64
N SER A 348 -2.03 -10.72 0.36
CA SER A 348 -0.76 -10.15 -0.10
C SER A 348 -0.55 -8.73 0.40
N ALA A 349 -1.60 -7.90 0.37
CA ALA A 349 -1.56 -6.54 0.93
C ALA A 349 -1.21 -6.54 2.43
N LEU A 350 -1.83 -7.45 3.22
CA LEU A 350 -1.55 -7.58 4.64
C LEU A 350 -0.10 -8.04 4.92
N VAL A 351 0.41 -8.99 4.13
CA VAL A 351 1.80 -9.47 4.22
C VAL A 351 2.80 -8.36 3.89
N VAL A 352 2.58 -7.62 2.79
CA VAL A 352 3.47 -6.52 2.37
C VAL A 352 3.45 -5.39 3.39
N GLY A 353 2.27 -4.98 3.88
CA GLY A 353 2.14 -3.94 4.90
C GLY A 353 2.87 -4.29 6.19
N LEU A 354 2.67 -5.51 6.70
CA LEU A 354 3.35 -5.99 7.90
C LEU A 354 4.87 -6.05 7.72
N ARG A 355 5.34 -6.63 6.62
CA ARG A 355 6.78 -6.72 6.31
C ARG A 355 7.42 -5.35 6.27
N ALA A 356 6.84 -4.43 5.49
CA ALA A 356 7.34 -3.08 5.33
C ALA A 356 7.40 -2.32 6.67
N TYR A 357 6.36 -2.46 7.51
CA TYR A 357 6.34 -1.82 8.81
C TYR A 357 7.45 -2.33 9.74
N VAL A 358 7.66 -3.64 9.79
CA VAL A 358 8.70 -4.27 10.61
C VAL A 358 10.09 -3.83 10.13
N GLU A 359 10.38 -4.01 8.84
CA GLU A 359 11.69 -3.74 8.25
C GLU A 359 12.05 -2.24 8.24
N LYS A 360 11.09 -1.38 7.86
CA LYS A 360 11.31 0.08 7.78
C LYS A 360 11.48 0.73 9.16
N ASN A 361 10.96 0.10 10.23
CA ASN A 361 11.22 0.51 11.61
C ASN A 361 12.49 -0.13 12.21
N GLY A 362 13.20 -0.96 11.46
CA GLY A 362 14.47 -1.57 11.88
C GLY A 362 14.32 -2.76 12.84
N PHE A 363 13.13 -3.35 12.94
CA PHE A 363 12.92 -4.59 13.66
C PHE A 363 13.26 -5.80 12.79
N SER A 364 13.73 -6.88 13.41
CA SER A 364 14.04 -8.13 12.73
C SER A 364 13.09 -9.27 13.10
N SER A 365 12.22 -9.07 14.08
CA SER A 365 11.37 -10.13 14.62
C SER A 365 10.10 -9.57 15.27
N VAL A 366 9.08 -10.42 15.35
CA VAL A 366 7.77 -10.08 15.90
C VAL A 366 7.37 -11.01 17.04
N LEU A 367 6.54 -10.49 17.95
CA LEU A 367 5.97 -11.21 19.09
C LEU A 367 4.44 -11.14 19.02
N ILE A 368 3.78 -12.28 19.23
CA ILE A 368 2.32 -12.35 19.25
C ILE A 368 1.81 -13.25 20.38
N GLY A 369 0.73 -12.82 21.04
CA GLY A 369 -0.04 -13.67 21.94
C GLY A 369 -0.89 -14.67 21.16
N LEU A 370 -0.67 -15.96 21.35
CA LEU A 370 -1.44 -17.02 20.71
C LEU A 370 -2.55 -17.51 21.66
N SER A 371 -3.78 -17.14 21.35
CA SER A 371 -4.96 -17.55 22.12
C SER A 371 -5.56 -18.87 21.63
N GLY A 372 -5.11 -19.40 20.50
CA GLY A 372 -5.76 -20.50 19.78
C GLY A 372 -7.00 -20.07 18.96
N GLY A 373 -7.44 -18.81 19.07
CA GLY A 373 -8.51 -18.22 18.26
C GLY A 373 -8.04 -17.84 16.86
N ILE A 374 -9.01 -17.68 15.94
CA ILE A 374 -8.75 -17.47 14.51
C ILE A 374 -7.93 -16.19 14.22
N ASP A 375 -8.17 -15.09 14.93
CA ASP A 375 -7.49 -13.82 14.71
C ASP A 375 -5.99 -13.94 14.98
N SER A 376 -5.61 -14.46 16.15
CA SER A 376 -4.20 -14.69 16.50
C SER A 376 -3.54 -15.72 15.58
N ALA A 377 -4.29 -16.72 15.09
CA ALA A 377 -3.80 -17.72 14.16
C ALA A 377 -3.54 -17.14 12.77
N LEU A 378 -4.45 -16.32 12.26
CA LEU A 378 -4.26 -15.62 10.98
C LEU A 378 -3.07 -14.64 11.06
N VAL A 379 -2.98 -13.84 12.14
CA VAL A 379 -1.85 -12.89 12.32
C VAL A 379 -0.52 -13.63 12.42
N ALA A 380 -0.47 -14.79 13.07
CA ALA A 380 0.74 -15.60 13.13
C ALA A 380 1.14 -16.15 11.75
N ALA A 381 0.17 -16.61 10.94
CA ALA A 381 0.42 -17.05 9.58
C ALA A 381 0.92 -15.90 8.69
N LEU A 382 0.25 -14.72 8.75
CA LEU A 382 0.69 -13.49 8.07
C LEU A 382 2.12 -13.10 8.47
N ALA A 383 2.43 -13.18 9.77
CA ALA A 383 3.76 -12.85 10.28
C ALA A 383 4.83 -13.81 9.74
N CYS A 384 4.54 -15.12 9.71
CA CYS A 384 5.46 -16.11 9.13
C CYS A 384 5.71 -15.85 7.64
N ASP A 385 4.69 -15.47 6.89
CA ASP A 385 4.81 -15.14 5.46
C ASP A 385 5.51 -13.77 5.23
N ALA A 386 5.36 -12.84 6.18
CA ALA A 386 5.96 -11.51 6.09
C ALA A 386 7.47 -11.50 6.44
N VAL A 387 7.85 -12.06 7.58
CA VAL A 387 9.22 -11.95 8.11
C VAL A 387 9.95 -13.30 8.25
N GLY A 388 9.31 -14.39 7.87
CA GLY A 388 9.82 -15.76 8.02
C GLY A 388 9.57 -16.34 9.41
N ALA A 389 9.19 -17.61 9.49
CA ALA A 389 8.78 -18.29 10.74
C ALA A 389 9.85 -18.23 11.86
N ALA A 390 11.14 -18.27 11.50
CA ALA A 390 12.25 -18.17 12.45
C ALA A 390 12.29 -16.82 13.22
N ASN A 391 11.66 -15.79 12.67
CA ASN A 391 11.59 -14.45 13.25
C ASN A 391 10.25 -14.15 13.94
N VAL A 392 9.37 -15.16 14.07
CA VAL A 392 8.06 -15.04 14.72
C VAL A 392 8.09 -15.77 16.07
N TYR A 393 7.69 -15.07 17.13
CA TYR A 393 7.65 -15.58 18.50
C TYR A 393 6.21 -15.58 19.00
N GLY A 394 5.65 -16.77 19.21
CA GLY A 394 4.31 -16.98 19.74
C GLY A 394 4.34 -17.29 21.24
N VAL A 395 3.48 -16.63 22.01
CA VAL A 395 3.37 -16.89 23.45
C VAL A 395 1.92 -17.26 23.79
N ALA A 396 1.68 -18.49 24.24
CA ALA A 396 0.42 -18.85 24.87
C ALA A 396 0.43 -18.42 26.35
N MET A 397 -0.62 -17.71 26.76
CA MET A 397 -0.75 -17.13 28.11
C MET A 397 -2.06 -17.60 28.77
N PRO A 398 -2.17 -18.89 29.12
CA PRO A 398 -3.41 -19.46 29.65
C PRO A 398 -3.77 -18.89 31.03
N SER A 399 -5.08 -18.73 31.25
CA SER A 399 -5.70 -18.50 32.55
C SER A 399 -6.44 -19.76 33.01
N LYS A 400 -7.06 -19.72 34.20
CA LYS A 400 -7.96 -20.78 34.69
C LYS A 400 -9.21 -20.99 33.82
N TYR A 401 -9.52 -20.07 32.93
CA TYR A 401 -10.67 -20.12 32.02
C TYR A 401 -10.31 -20.53 30.58
N SER A 402 -9.01 -20.63 30.28
CA SER A 402 -8.55 -21.07 28.95
C SER A 402 -8.86 -22.54 28.75
N SER A 403 -9.49 -22.88 27.64
CA SER A 403 -9.79 -24.26 27.29
C SER A 403 -8.54 -25.03 26.86
N ASP A 404 -8.53 -26.34 27.12
CA ASP A 404 -7.45 -27.23 26.66
C ASP A 404 -7.35 -27.23 25.14
N HIS A 405 -8.45 -27.05 24.43
CA HIS A 405 -8.51 -26.93 22.98
C HIS A 405 -7.73 -25.71 22.48
N SER A 406 -7.92 -24.55 23.11
CA SER A 406 -7.25 -23.31 22.71
C SER A 406 -5.72 -23.39 22.91
N ILE A 407 -5.28 -24.04 23.99
CA ILE A 407 -3.84 -24.29 24.23
C ILE A 407 -3.29 -25.26 23.18
N GLY A 408 -4.04 -26.33 22.86
CA GLY A 408 -3.70 -27.31 21.84
C GLY A 408 -3.62 -26.69 20.43
N ASP A 409 -4.57 -25.84 20.08
CA ASP A 409 -4.62 -25.14 18.78
C ASP A 409 -3.43 -24.19 18.59
N ALA A 410 -3.05 -23.44 19.64
CA ALA A 410 -1.89 -22.57 19.62
C ALA A 410 -0.58 -23.36 19.42
N ALA A 411 -0.42 -24.49 20.10
CA ALA A 411 0.74 -25.37 19.95
C ALA A 411 0.78 -26.03 18.57
N GLU A 412 -0.35 -26.49 18.05
CA GLU A 412 -0.44 -27.09 16.71
C GLU A 412 -0.16 -26.08 15.61
N LEU A 413 -0.66 -24.84 15.72
CA LEU A 413 -0.30 -23.73 14.82
C LEU A 413 1.22 -23.53 14.79
N ALA A 414 1.85 -23.44 15.96
CA ALA A 414 3.30 -23.24 16.06
C ALA A 414 4.08 -24.39 15.40
N LYS A 415 3.65 -25.61 15.59
CA LYS A 415 4.24 -26.79 14.96
C LYS A 415 4.11 -26.77 13.44
N ARG A 416 2.94 -26.39 12.91
CA ARG A 416 2.66 -26.34 11.46
C ARG A 416 3.42 -25.23 10.76
N THR A 417 3.56 -24.07 11.39
CA THR A 417 4.25 -22.90 10.85
C THR A 417 5.76 -22.93 11.09
N GLY A 418 6.22 -23.62 12.14
CA GLY A 418 7.63 -23.63 12.55
C GLY A 418 8.07 -22.37 13.30
N LEU A 419 7.14 -21.53 13.77
CA LEU A 419 7.47 -20.36 14.59
C LEU A 419 7.99 -20.76 15.98
N ASN A 420 8.72 -19.84 16.63
CA ASN A 420 9.18 -20.02 18.00
C ASN A 420 8.00 -19.94 18.97
N PHE A 421 7.84 -20.96 19.84
CA PHE A 421 6.66 -21.05 20.71
C PHE A 421 7.03 -21.30 22.16
N ARG A 422 6.34 -20.62 23.08
CA ARG A 422 6.40 -20.89 24.52
C ARG A 422 5.07 -20.64 25.21
N THR A 423 4.89 -21.24 26.39
CA THR A 423 3.71 -21.03 27.24
C THR A 423 4.14 -20.34 28.53
N VAL A 424 3.45 -19.23 28.88
CA VAL A 424 3.68 -18.46 30.12
C VAL A 424 2.32 -18.21 30.79
N PRO A 425 1.91 -19.00 31.78
CA PRO A 425 0.60 -18.86 32.45
C PRO A 425 0.49 -17.51 33.17
N ILE A 426 -0.72 -16.89 33.13
CA ILE A 426 -1.00 -15.64 33.86
C ILE A 426 -1.44 -15.88 35.31
N ALA A 427 -1.78 -17.10 35.69
CA ALA A 427 -2.44 -17.42 36.97
C ALA A 427 -1.72 -16.83 38.21
N PRO A 428 -0.39 -16.94 38.38
CA PRO A 428 0.25 -16.41 39.59
C PRO A 428 0.10 -14.90 39.75
N MET A 429 0.16 -14.16 38.65
CA MET A 429 -0.01 -12.69 38.66
C MET A 429 -1.48 -12.33 38.85
N PHE A 430 -2.37 -13.05 38.19
CA PHE A 430 -3.81 -12.86 38.32
C PHE A 430 -4.28 -13.04 39.75
N ASP A 431 -3.88 -14.14 40.43
CA ASP A 431 -4.25 -14.43 41.81
C ASP A 431 -3.74 -13.33 42.77
N ALA A 432 -2.51 -12.87 42.61
CA ALA A 432 -1.95 -11.79 43.43
C ALA A 432 -2.75 -10.47 43.32
N TYR A 433 -3.21 -10.12 42.10
CA TYR A 433 -4.08 -8.96 41.90
C TYR A 433 -5.47 -9.17 42.48
N MET A 434 -6.05 -10.37 42.35
CA MET A 434 -7.35 -10.70 42.89
C MET A 434 -7.36 -10.63 44.41
N ASP A 435 -6.33 -11.19 45.07
CA ASP A 435 -6.13 -11.12 46.51
C ASP A 435 -6.01 -9.66 47.01
N SER A 436 -5.38 -8.80 46.21
CA SER A 436 -5.14 -7.40 46.58
C SER A 436 -6.36 -6.50 46.34
N LEU A 437 -7.13 -6.72 45.27
CA LEU A 437 -8.14 -5.78 44.79
C LEU A 437 -9.59 -6.31 44.89
N GLY A 438 -9.81 -7.60 45.03
CA GLY A 438 -11.14 -8.22 45.13
C GLY A 438 -12.07 -7.92 43.95
N LEU A 439 -11.53 -7.96 42.71
CA LEU A 439 -12.26 -7.59 41.51
C LEU A 439 -13.33 -8.62 41.14
N THR A 440 -14.41 -8.15 40.48
CA THR A 440 -15.51 -9.04 40.02
C THR A 440 -16.01 -8.59 38.65
N GLY A 441 -16.63 -9.53 37.90
CA GLY A 441 -17.26 -9.27 36.61
C GLY A 441 -16.29 -8.68 35.56
N LEU A 442 -16.71 -7.64 34.87
CA LEU A 442 -15.92 -7.03 33.78
C LEU A 442 -14.52 -6.56 34.23
N ALA A 443 -14.35 -6.15 35.48
CA ALA A 443 -13.04 -5.75 36.00
C ALA A 443 -12.09 -6.96 36.13
N GLU A 444 -12.58 -8.13 36.54
CA GLU A 444 -11.85 -9.38 36.56
C GLU A 444 -11.48 -9.85 35.13
N GLU A 445 -12.45 -9.82 34.20
CA GLU A 445 -12.22 -10.16 32.79
C GLU A 445 -11.12 -9.28 32.16
N ASN A 446 -11.25 -7.96 32.32
CA ASN A 446 -10.28 -6.99 31.80
C ASN A 446 -8.88 -7.11 32.43
N LEU A 447 -8.77 -7.53 33.69
CA LEU A 447 -7.50 -7.78 34.34
C LEU A 447 -6.70 -8.86 33.60
N GLN A 448 -7.35 -9.97 33.22
CA GLN A 448 -6.68 -11.06 32.48
C GLN A 448 -6.09 -10.57 31.15
N SER A 449 -6.88 -9.78 30.39
CA SER A 449 -6.42 -9.20 29.13
C SER A 449 -5.21 -8.27 29.35
N ARG A 450 -5.27 -7.40 30.37
CA ARG A 450 -4.17 -6.47 30.68
C ARG A 450 -2.90 -7.17 31.16
N LEU A 451 -3.02 -8.24 31.94
CA LEU A 451 -1.85 -9.05 32.33
C LEU A 451 -1.16 -9.66 31.13
N ARG A 452 -1.91 -10.19 30.16
CA ARG A 452 -1.35 -10.69 28.90
C ARG A 452 -0.63 -9.58 28.15
N GLY A 453 -1.23 -8.40 28.02
CA GLY A 453 -0.61 -7.24 27.40
C GLY A 453 0.70 -6.82 28.09
N THR A 454 0.70 -6.75 29.42
CA THR A 454 1.89 -6.41 30.21
C THR A 454 3.01 -7.43 30.01
N MET A 455 2.68 -8.73 29.99
CA MET A 455 3.66 -9.79 29.74
C MET A 455 4.27 -9.71 28.36
N LEU A 456 3.47 -9.49 27.32
CA LEU A 456 3.97 -9.31 25.95
C LEU A 456 4.94 -8.13 25.87
N MET A 457 4.60 -6.99 26.49
CA MET A 457 5.48 -5.83 26.49
C MET A 457 6.78 -6.06 27.29
N ALA A 458 6.72 -6.80 28.39
CA ALA A 458 7.92 -7.15 29.17
C ALA A 458 8.85 -8.06 28.36
N ILE A 459 8.31 -9.04 27.64
CA ILE A 459 9.07 -9.91 26.74
C ILE A 459 9.66 -9.11 25.58
N SER A 460 8.85 -8.25 24.96
CA SER A 460 9.28 -7.34 23.88
C SER A 460 10.51 -6.51 24.29
N ASN A 461 10.44 -5.89 25.46
CA ASN A 461 11.55 -5.08 25.98
C ASN A 461 12.80 -5.91 26.30
N GLN A 462 12.63 -7.12 26.78
CA GLN A 462 13.74 -8.00 27.13
C GLN A 462 14.43 -8.61 25.90
N GLU A 463 13.66 -8.95 24.87
CA GLU A 463 14.12 -9.73 23.73
C GLU A 463 14.20 -8.95 22.41
N GLY A 464 13.64 -7.73 22.37
CA GLY A 464 13.75 -6.82 21.21
C GLY A 464 12.76 -7.10 20.10
N HIS A 465 11.69 -7.87 20.35
CA HIS A 465 10.66 -8.17 19.36
C HIS A 465 9.59 -7.07 19.32
N ILE A 466 9.07 -6.76 18.12
CA ILE A 466 7.88 -5.89 18.00
C ILE A 466 6.59 -6.68 18.26
N VAL A 467 5.69 -6.15 19.08
CA VAL A 467 4.43 -6.82 19.45
C VAL A 467 3.36 -6.56 18.40
N LEU A 468 2.68 -7.62 17.94
CA LEU A 468 1.53 -7.54 17.04
C LEU A 468 0.21 -7.65 17.83
N ALA A 469 -0.72 -6.73 17.54
CA ALA A 469 -2.07 -6.74 18.09
C ALA A 469 -3.04 -7.45 17.13
N PRO A 470 -3.74 -8.53 17.54
CA PRO A 470 -4.56 -9.34 16.65
C PRO A 470 -6.02 -8.87 16.51
N GLY A 471 -6.39 -7.70 17.03
CA GLY A 471 -7.76 -7.20 16.94
C GLY A 471 -8.14 -6.84 15.50
N ASN A 472 -9.39 -7.11 15.14
CA ASN A 472 -9.94 -6.95 13.81
C ASN A 472 -10.86 -5.73 13.70
N LYS A 473 -11.29 -5.41 12.45
CA LYS A 473 -12.13 -4.23 12.17
C LYS A 473 -13.49 -4.28 12.86
N SER A 474 -14.13 -5.46 12.91
CA SER A 474 -15.46 -5.63 13.53
C SER A 474 -15.42 -5.35 15.03
N GLU A 475 -14.44 -5.92 15.73
CA GLU A 475 -14.20 -5.69 17.16
C GLU A 475 -13.87 -4.23 17.47
N LEU A 476 -12.97 -3.62 16.68
CA LEU A 476 -12.59 -2.21 16.82
C LEU A 476 -13.77 -1.27 16.54
N ALA A 477 -14.60 -1.58 15.56
CA ALA A 477 -15.77 -0.78 15.24
C ALA A 477 -16.71 -0.64 16.45
N VAL A 478 -17.06 -1.74 17.07
CA VAL A 478 -18.01 -1.75 18.21
C VAL A 478 -17.34 -1.57 19.58
N GLY A 479 -16.01 -1.48 19.61
CA GLY A 479 -15.24 -1.33 20.86
C GLY A 479 -15.19 -2.60 21.71
N TYR A 480 -15.33 -3.76 21.08
CA TYR A 480 -15.18 -5.07 21.73
C TYR A 480 -13.70 -5.41 21.92
N SER A 481 -13.05 -4.62 22.75
CA SER A 481 -11.62 -4.73 23.06
C SER A 481 -11.32 -4.14 24.44
N THR A 482 -10.26 -4.62 25.07
CA THR A 482 -9.77 -4.14 26.35
C THR A 482 -8.57 -3.23 26.16
N LEU A 483 -8.71 -1.93 26.49
CA LEU A 483 -7.59 -1.00 26.50
C LEU A 483 -6.43 -1.52 27.36
N TYR A 484 -5.22 -1.46 26.81
CA TYR A 484 -3.98 -1.94 27.44
C TYR A 484 -3.96 -3.45 27.68
N GLY A 485 -4.87 -4.22 27.04
CA GLY A 485 -4.94 -5.67 27.08
C GLY A 485 -4.67 -6.24 25.68
N ASP A 486 -5.72 -6.73 25.01
CA ASP A 486 -5.72 -7.24 23.65
C ASP A 486 -5.41 -6.16 22.58
N SER A 487 -5.60 -4.89 22.95
CA SER A 487 -5.20 -3.74 22.11
C SER A 487 -3.71 -3.40 22.20
N VAL A 488 -2.93 -4.13 23.02
CA VAL A 488 -1.48 -3.86 23.17
C VAL A 488 -0.70 -4.36 21.97
N GLY A 489 0.17 -3.51 21.46
CA GLY A 489 1.06 -3.82 20.37
C GLY A 489 1.58 -2.56 19.69
N ALA A 490 2.49 -2.73 18.75
CA ALA A 490 3.01 -1.65 17.92
C ALA A 490 2.40 -1.63 16.52
N TYR A 491 1.80 -2.77 16.10
CA TYR A 491 1.12 -2.87 14.81
C TYR A 491 -0.04 -3.88 14.86
N GLY A 492 -1.16 -3.55 14.21
CA GLY A 492 -2.35 -4.38 14.08
C GLY A 492 -2.55 -4.86 12.64
N PRO A 493 -1.97 -6.03 12.24
CA PRO A 493 -1.98 -6.45 10.84
C PRO A 493 -3.38 -6.58 10.22
N ILE A 494 -4.37 -7.01 11.02
CA ILE A 494 -5.76 -7.23 10.58
C ILE A 494 -6.74 -6.17 11.11
N LYS A 495 -6.22 -5.03 11.58
CA LYS A 495 -7.00 -3.91 12.13
C LYS A 495 -8.14 -3.44 11.21
N ASP A 496 -7.94 -3.55 9.89
CA ASP A 496 -8.90 -3.10 8.87
C ASP A 496 -9.56 -4.26 8.11
N VAL A 497 -9.56 -5.48 8.71
CA VAL A 497 -10.19 -6.69 8.16
C VAL A 497 -11.43 -7.04 8.97
N TYR A 498 -12.60 -7.13 8.33
CA TYR A 498 -13.83 -7.62 8.97
C TYR A 498 -13.73 -9.08 9.38
N LYS A 499 -14.41 -9.46 10.45
CA LYS A 499 -14.38 -10.83 11.00
C LYS A 499 -14.77 -11.90 9.97
N THR A 500 -15.77 -11.64 9.16
CA THR A 500 -16.18 -12.54 8.07
C THR A 500 -15.07 -12.76 7.05
N SER A 501 -14.30 -11.72 6.72
CA SER A 501 -13.14 -11.83 5.84
C SER A 501 -11.98 -12.57 6.49
N ILE A 502 -11.81 -12.51 7.83
CA ILE A 502 -10.77 -13.27 8.55
C ILE A 502 -10.97 -14.77 8.37
N PHE A 503 -12.19 -15.26 8.48
CA PHE A 503 -12.49 -16.68 8.23
C PHE A 503 -12.13 -17.07 6.79
N ARG A 504 -12.56 -16.27 5.83
CA ARG A 504 -12.29 -16.50 4.41
C ARG A 504 -10.79 -16.49 4.08
N LEU A 505 -10.03 -15.55 4.63
CA LEU A 505 -8.57 -15.48 4.45
C LEU A 505 -7.84 -16.65 5.12
N ALA A 506 -8.29 -17.12 6.27
CA ALA A 506 -7.72 -18.29 6.93
C ALA A 506 -7.94 -19.57 6.10
N GLU A 507 -9.14 -19.76 5.57
CA GLU A 507 -9.48 -20.85 4.65
C GLU A 507 -8.68 -20.75 3.35
N TRP A 508 -8.61 -19.56 2.75
CA TRP A 508 -7.81 -19.31 1.56
C TRP A 508 -6.34 -19.65 1.79
N ARG A 509 -5.74 -19.19 2.90
CA ARG A 509 -4.31 -19.46 3.19
C ARG A 509 -4.02 -20.95 3.37
N ASN A 510 -4.94 -21.68 4.01
CA ASN A 510 -4.83 -23.13 4.16
C ASN A 510 -4.96 -23.85 2.82
N ARG A 511 -5.91 -23.47 1.96
CA ARG A 511 -6.10 -23.98 0.61
C ARG A 511 -4.86 -23.73 -0.25
N ALA A 512 -4.38 -22.49 -0.28
CA ALA A 512 -3.19 -22.10 -1.03
C ALA A 512 -1.92 -22.86 -0.59
N ALA A 513 -1.80 -23.20 0.71
CA ALA A 513 -0.71 -24.06 1.19
C ALA A 513 -0.85 -25.50 0.66
N ALA A 514 -2.05 -26.06 0.73
CA ALA A 514 -2.32 -27.42 0.28
C ALA A 514 -2.07 -27.59 -1.24
N GLU A 515 -2.48 -26.62 -2.05
CA GLU A 515 -2.24 -26.57 -3.50
C GLU A 515 -0.75 -26.56 -3.85
N ARG A 516 0.07 -25.98 -2.98
CA ARG A 516 1.55 -25.97 -3.10
C ARG A 516 2.23 -27.21 -2.47
N GLY A 517 1.44 -28.17 -1.98
CA GLY A 517 1.97 -29.36 -1.28
C GLY A 517 2.57 -29.06 0.09
N GLN A 518 2.21 -27.93 0.68
CA GLN A 518 2.65 -27.50 2.01
C GLN A 518 1.61 -27.85 3.08
N THR A 519 2.03 -27.94 4.34
CA THR A 519 1.11 -28.13 5.46
C THR A 519 0.26 -26.87 5.64
N PRO A 520 -1.10 -26.97 5.65
CA PRO A 520 -1.96 -25.85 6.01
C PRO A 520 -1.60 -25.28 7.38
N PRO A 521 -1.27 -23.99 7.48
CA PRO A 521 -0.70 -23.44 8.72
C PRO A 521 -1.72 -23.32 9.85
N ILE A 522 -2.98 -23.00 9.55
CA ILE A 522 -3.99 -22.70 10.56
C ILE A 522 -4.76 -23.98 10.90
N PRO A 523 -4.81 -24.41 12.21
CA PRO A 523 -5.59 -25.55 12.62
C PRO A 523 -7.08 -25.41 12.29
N GLU A 524 -7.71 -26.49 11.83
CA GLU A 524 -9.14 -26.52 11.48
C GLU A 524 -10.02 -26.06 12.64
N ASN A 525 -9.70 -26.49 13.86
CA ASN A 525 -10.47 -26.12 15.06
C ASN A 525 -10.39 -24.61 15.34
N SER A 526 -9.29 -23.93 15.00
CA SER A 526 -9.20 -22.47 15.13
C SER A 526 -10.14 -21.74 14.16
N ILE A 527 -10.47 -22.36 13.01
CA ILE A 527 -11.39 -21.81 12.01
C ILE A 527 -12.85 -22.11 12.38
N THR A 528 -13.13 -23.33 12.84
CA THR A 528 -14.52 -23.85 12.98
C THR A 528 -15.15 -23.57 14.34
N LYS A 529 -14.34 -23.39 15.39
CA LYS A 529 -14.89 -23.11 16.73
C LYS A 529 -15.50 -21.71 16.81
N PRO A 530 -16.58 -21.53 17.60
CA PRO A 530 -17.16 -20.22 17.83
C PRO A 530 -16.14 -19.22 18.42
N PRO A 531 -16.09 -17.97 17.93
CA PRO A 531 -15.23 -16.93 18.50
C PRO A 531 -15.54 -16.67 19.97
N SER A 532 -14.49 -16.55 20.79
CA SER A 532 -14.58 -16.29 22.22
C SER A 532 -13.30 -15.65 22.76
N ALA A 533 -13.44 -14.71 23.68
CA ALA A 533 -12.32 -14.14 24.42
C ALA A 533 -11.83 -15.04 25.59
N GLU A 534 -12.59 -16.09 25.97
CA GLU A 534 -12.28 -17.04 27.06
C GLU A 534 -11.87 -16.36 28.40
N LEU A 535 -12.56 -15.27 28.77
CA LEU A 535 -12.32 -14.53 30.02
C LEU A 535 -13.24 -14.98 31.16
N ARG A 536 -14.29 -15.75 30.85
CA ARG A 536 -15.25 -16.37 31.80
C ARG A 536 -15.72 -17.72 31.24
N PRO A 537 -16.29 -18.61 32.12
CA PRO A 537 -16.76 -19.92 31.67
C PRO A 537 -17.84 -19.84 30.60
N GLY A 538 -17.67 -20.59 29.50
CA GLY A 538 -18.66 -20.73 28.43
C GLY A 538 -18.95 -19.46 27.63
N GLN A 539 -18.08 -18.45 27.67
CA GLN A 539 -18.22 -17.20 26.94
C GLN A 539 -18.15 -17.46 25.45
N ILE A 540 -19.04 -16.80 24.68
CA ILE A 540 -18.99 -16.67 23.22
C ILE A 540 -19.25 -15.20 22.84
N ASP A 541 -18.73 -14.75 21.71
CA ASP A 541 -18.86 -13.34 21.30
C ASP A 541 -20.32 -12.95 21.05
N THR A 542 -21.15 -13.89 20.58
CA THR A 542 -22.59 -13.67 20.36
C THR A 542 -23.40 -13.46 21.63
N ASP A 543 -22.83 -13.66 22.83
CA ASP A 543 -23.47 -13.23 24.10
C ASP A 543 -23.61 -11.68 24.14
N SER A 544 -22.76 -10.96 23.43
CA SER A 544 -22.65 -9.49 23.48
C SER A 544 -22.85 -8.82 22.13
N LEU A 545 -22.51 -9.49 21.04
CA LEU A 545 -22.53 -8.99 19.68
C LEU A 545 -23.61 -9.68 18.85
N PRO A 546 -24.13 -9.04 17.80
CA PRO A 546 -24.87 -9.74 16.74
C PRO A 546 -23.97 -10.75 16.03
N ASP A 547 -24.58 -11.69 15.29
CA ASP A 547 -23.82 -12.58 14.41
C ASP A 547 -22.97 -11.79 13.44
N TYR A 548 -21.70 -12.19 13.28
CA TYR A 548 -20.72 -11.44 12.49
C TYR A 548 -21.15 -11.15 11.05
N PRO A 549 -21.82 -12.05 10.30
CA PRO A 549 -22.30 -11.71 8.96
C PRO A 549 -23.24 -10.51 8.93
N VAL A 550 -24.12 -10.40 9.93
CA VAL A 550 -25.05 -9.26 10.05
C VAL A 550 -24.33 -8.02 10.56
N LEU A 551 -23.48 -8.18 11.58
CA LEU A 551 -22.69 -7.09 12.14
C LEU A 551 -21.81 -6.44 11.07
N ASP A 552 -21.01 -7.22 10.34
CA ASP A 552 -20.08 -6.72 9.33
C ASP A 552 -20.82 -6.04 8.18
N ALA A 553 -21.97 -6.55 7.76
CA ALA A 553 -22.79 -5.92 6.73
C ALA A 553 -23.30 -4.53 7.15
N VAL A 554 -23.79 -4.39 8.39
CA VAL A 554 -24.21 -3.10 8.96
C VAL A 554 -23.01 -2.16 9.09
N LEU A 555 -21.86 -2.66 9.57
CA LEU A 555 -20.64 -1.88 9.70
C LEU A 555 -20.10 -1.40 8.35
N ALA A 556 -20.14 -2.24 7.31
CA ALA A 556 -19.72 -1.83 5.97
C ALA A 556 -20.58 -0.69 5.40
N MET A 557 -21.89 -0.67 5.70
CA MET A 557 -22.74 0.46 5.32
C MET A 557 -22.43 1.70 6.15
N TYR A 558 -22.31 1.56 7.47
CA TYR A 558 -22.14 2.72 8.36
C TYR A 558 -20.73 3.30 8.33
N VAL A 559 -19.70 2.45 8.34
CA VAL A 559 -18.28 2.88 8.43
C VAL A 559 -17.69 3.15 7.06
N ASP A 560 -17.84 2.21 6.10
CA ASP A 560 -17.15 2.32 4.81
C ASP A 560 -17.90 3.25 3.83
N ARG A 561 -19.25 3.33 3.93
CA ARG A 561 -20.09 4.09 3.01
C ARG A 561 -20.76 5.32 3.64
N ASP A 562 -20.51 5.62 4.93
CA ASP A 562 -21.16 6.71 5.69
C ASP A 562 -22.69 6.70 5.59
N SER A 563 -23.32 5.53 5.52
CA SER A 563 -24.78 5.41 5.41
C SER A 563 -25.45 5.74 6.75
N GLY A 564 -26.49 6.58 6.74
CA GLY A 564 -27.31 6.86 7.92
C GLY A 564 -28.18 5.66 8.33
N ALA A 565 -28.71 5.69 9.56
CA ALA A 565 -29.54 4.64 10.14
C ALA A 565 -30.74 4.27 9.24
N ASP A 566 -31.48 5.26 8.75
CA ASP A 566 -32.65 5.04 7.88
C ASP A 566 -32.30 4.27 6.60
N THR A 567 -31.13 4.55 6.01
CA THR A 567 -30.66 3.85 4.80
C THR A 567 -30.36 2.39 5.09
N ILE A 568 -29.78 2.10 6.26
CA ILE A 568 -29.45 0.74 6.69
C ILE A 568 -30.72 -0.06 6.98
N VAL A 569 -31.70 0.55 7.65
CA VAL A 569 -33.01 -0.08 7.90
C VAL A 569 -33.76 -0.33 6.58
N ALA A 570 -33.73 0.65 5.65
CA ALA A 570 -34.34 0.48 4.33
C ALA A 570 -33.69 -0.64 3.49
N ALA A 571 -32.43 -1.00 3.77
CA ALA A 571 -31.77 -2.15 3.18
C ALA A 571 -32.22 -3.51 3.78
N GLY A 572 -33.13 -3.50 4.78
CA GLY A 572 -33.75 -4.70 5.34
C GLY A 572 -33.21 -5.14 6.69
N TYR A 573 -32.37 -4.34 7.35
CA TYR A 573 -31.87 -4.65 8.69
C TYR A 573 -32.86 -4.18 9.77
N ASP A 574 -32.94 -4.94 10.87
CA ASP A 574 -33.82 -4.62 11.99
C ASP A 574 -33.42 -3.29 12.66
N ALA A 575 -34.40 -2.43 12.93
CA ALA A 575 -34.18 -1.06 13.43
C ALA A 575 -33.54 -1.02 14.84
N GLU A 576 -33.92 -1.95 15.74
CA GLU A 576 -33.36 -2.00 17.09
C GLU A 576 -31.91 -2.48 17.05
N LEU A 577 -31.61 -3.47 16.20
CA LEU A 577 -30.27 -3.96 15.96
C LEU A 577 -29.39 -2.87 15.37
N VAL A 578 -29.86 -2.15 14.33
CA VAL A 578 -29.13 -1.02 13.71
C VAL A 578 -28.81 0.03 14.76
N THR A 579 -29.82 0.53 15.50
CA THR A 579 -29.61 1.52 16.56
C THR A 579 -28.58 1.07 17.59
N ARG A 580 -28.65 -0.19 18.01
CA ARG A 580 -27.68 -0.79 18.97
C ARG A 580 -26.26 -0.78 18.40
N VAL A 581 -26.05 -1.26 17.17
CA VAL A 581 -24.73 -1.35 16.54
C VAL A 581 -24.14 0.05 16.33
N LEU A 582 -24.90 0.99 15.76
CA LEU A 582 -24.45 2.34 15.53
C LEU A 582 -24.03 3.03 16.84
N ARG A 583 -24.83 2.87 17.90
CA ARG A 583 -24.48 3.38 19.23
C ARG A 583 -23.16 2.79 19.77
N MET A 584 -22.91 1.50 19.56
CA MET A 584 -21.63 0.87 19.96
C MET A 584 -20.48 1.52 19.19
N VAL A 585 -20.62 1.72 17.87
CA VAL A 585 -19.59 2.37 17.03
C VAL A 585 -19.32 3.81 17.49
N ASP A 586 -20.36 4.61 17.71
CA ASP A 586 -20.23 6.02 18.08
C ASP A 586 -19.61 6.25 19.47
N THR A 587 -19.78 5.30 20.37
CA THR A 587 -19.23 5.39 21.73
C THR A 587 -17.81 4.83 21.86
N ALA A 588 -17.32 4.09 20.87
CA ALA A 588 -16.03 3.41 20.93
C ALA A 588 -14.84 4.23 20.39
N GLU A 589 -15.04 5.47 19.91
CA GLU A 589 -13.97 6.27 19.28
C GLU A 589 -12.75 6.45 20.19
N TYR A 590 -12.95 6.65 21.50
CA TYR A 590 -11.85 6.81 22.45
C TYR A 590 -10.96 5.56 22.58
N LYS A 591 -11.51 4.34 22.33
CA LYS A 591 -10.74 3.09 22.29
C LYS A 591 -9.94 3.00 21.00
N ARG A 592 -10.58 3.26 19.85
CA ARG A 592 -9.93 3.22 18.53
C ARG A 592 -8.72 4.14 18.42
N ARG A 593 -8.78 5.33 19.05
CA ARG A 593 -7.66 6.30 19.06
C ARG A 593 -6.43 5.85 19.85
N GLN A 594 -6.54 4.78 20.61
CA GLN A 594 -5.44 4.21 21.40
C GLN A 594 -4.98 2.86 20.83
N TYR A 595 -5.56 2.43 19.71
CA TYR A 595 -5.15 1.21 19.02
C TYR A 595 -3.93 1.49 18.12
N PRO A 596 -2.97 0.53 18.00
CA PRO A 596 -1.80 0.72 17.15
C PRO A 596 -2.17 0.95 15.68
N PRO A 597 -1.26 1.53 14.87
CA PRO A 597 -1.41 1.56 13.42
C PRO A 597 -1.51 0.13 12.87
N GLY A 598 -2.02 -0.02 11.65
CA GLY A 598 -2.15 -1.32 11.00
C GLY A 598 -2.53 -1.16 9.55
N THR A 599 -2.37 -2.21 8.76
CA THR A 599 -2.57 -2.19 7.31
C THR A 599 -3.99 -1.75 6.94
N LYS A 600 -4.11 -0.67 6.17
CA LYS A 600 -5.37 -0.23 5.57
C LYS A 600 -5.60 -0.97 4.26
N ILE A 601 -6.75 -1.63 4.14
CA ILE A 601 -7.17 -2.37 2.94
C ILE A 601 -8.60 -2.05 2.48
N SER A 602 -9.41 -1.43 3.32
CA SER A 602 -10.81 -1.10 3.00
C SER A 602 -10.98 0.33 2.52
N ALA A 603 -12.16 0.65 1.99
CA ALA A 603 -12.51 2.00 1.56
C ALA A 603 -12.34 3.04 2.68
N LYS A 604 -12.63 2.66 3.92
CA LYS A 604 -12.48 3.54 5.09
C LYS A 604 -12.02 2.77 6.31
N GLY A 605 -10.74 2.94 6.69
CA GLY A 605 -10.15 2.35 7.88
C GLY A 605 -10.32 3.22 9.14
N PHE A 606 -10.04 2.63 10.31
CA PHE A 606 -9.94 3.38 11.58
C PHE A 606 -8.56 4.02 11.73
N GLY A 607 -8.31 5.06 10.93
CA GLY A 607 -7.05 5.76 10.83
C GLY A 607 -7.23 7.19 10.32
N LYS A 608 -6.41 7.59 9.36
CA LYS A 608 -6.41 8.94 8.78
C LYS A 608 -7.67 9.27 7.99
N ASP A 609 -8.35 8.31 7.45
CA ASP A 609 -9.51 8.44 6.57
C ASP A 609 -10.86 8.50 7.32
N ARG A 610 -10.89 8.17 8.63
CA ARG A 610 -12.07 8.37 9.49
C ARG A 610 -11.72 9.25 10.68
N ARG A 611 -12.09 10.55 10.58
CA ARG A 611 -11.65 11.62 11.49
C ARG A 611 -12.79 12.14 12.38
N LEU A 612 -13.55 11.27 13.03
CA LEU A 612 -14.61 11.70 13.95
C LEU A 612 -14.00 12.30 15.24
N PRO A 613 -14.62 13.34 15.82
CA PRO A 613 -14.22 13.85 17.13
C PRO A 613 -14.38 12.79 18.22
N ILE A 614 -13.38 12.66 19.11
CA ILE A 614 -13.46 11.73 20.25
C ILE A 614 -14.58 12.13 21.20
N THR A 615 -14.65 13.43 21.53
CA THR A 615 -15.68 13.99 22.41
C THR A 615 -16.89 14.41 21.59
N ASN A 616 -17.55 13.43 21.00
CA ASN A 616 -18.69 13.63 20.12
C ASN A 616 -20.02 13.33 20.87
N GLY A 617 -20.93 14.30 20.87
CA GLY A 617 -22.28 14.16 21.42
C GLY A 617 -23.34 13.67 20.45
N TRP A 618 -23.03 13.66 19.16
CA TRP A 618 -23.94 13.13 18.14
C TRP A 618 -24.05 11.62 18.25
N ARG A 619 -25.26 11.10 18.13
CA ARG A 619 -25.55 9.66 18.05
C ARG A 619 -26.53 9.46 16.92
N GLU A 620 -26.15 8.60 15.99
CA GLU A 620 -27.03 8.19 14.92
C GLU A 620 -28.16 7.32 15.50
N SER A 621 -29.39 7.56 15.09
CA SER A 621 -30.58 6.82 15.52
C SER A 621 -31.57 6.70 14.36
N VAL A 622 -32.33 5.63 14.41
CA VAL A 622 -33.49 5.40 13.52
C VAL A 622 -34.63 6.33 13.93
#